data_97fd54800df77f5e91bc45ffd1125a41
#
_entry.id   97fd54800df77f5e91bc45ffd1125a41
#
_cell.length_a   1.000
_cell.length_b   1.000
_cell.length_c   1.000
_cell.angle_alpha   90.00
_cell.angle_beta   90.00
_cell.angle_gamma   90.00
#
_symmetry.space_group_name_H-M   'P 1'
#
loop_
_entity.id
_entity.type
_entity.pdbx_description
1 polymer ?
#
loop_
_entity_poly.entity_id
_entity_poly.type
_entity_poly.pdbx_seq_one_letter_code
_entity_poly.pdbx_strand_id
1 'polypeptide(L)'
;MEHVAHVESVSYMIAKSLGLNTELTKAIAMGRDLGYAPFGHEGEYVIINELVNDLIENSSLEKVISFSYEKQNFINTIKQFNYEKIYNNKQFNYYKKYAQLVINSIFEELSNYYDGENTIENLEKNINKRYKFLISDFKGWIIKYCDESIINTKDLKTSLSNKKIYNKLEDEQIYKKAIIDFISGMTDSYAIKYFNDLISF
;
A
#
# COMPACT_ATOMS: atom_id res chain seq x y z
N MET A 1 -7.34 1.47 7.88
CA MET A 1 -6.79 2.39 6.86
C MET A 1 -6.10 1.67 5.72
N GLU A 2 -5.37 0.59 5.96
CA GLU A 2 -4.75 -0.22 4.89
C GLU A 2 -5.75 -0.73 3.86
N HIS A 3 -6.91 -1.19 4.31
CA HIS A 3 -7.95 -1.65 3.40
C HIS A 3 -8.39 -0.55 2.43
N VAL A 4 -8.57 0.68 2.91
CA VAL A 4 -8.95 1.85 2.08
C VAL A 4 -7.87 2.18 1.06
N ALA A 5 -6.61 2.23 1.48
CA ALA A 5 -5.50 2.51 0.57
C ALA A 5 -5.32 1.39 -0.48
N HIS A 6 -5.57 0.14 -0.07
CA HIS A 6 -5.54 -0.99 -0.99
C HIS A 6 -6.69 -0.93 -2.00
N VAL A 7 -7.91 -0.65 -1.54
CA VAL A 7 -9.09 -0.47 -2.41
C VAL A 7 -8.88 0.71 -3.35
N GLU A 8 -8.34 1.83 -2.87
CA GLU A 8 -7.99 2.99 -3.69
C GLU A 8 -6.99 2.63 -4.79
N SER A 9 -5.89 1.96 -4.43
CA SER A 9 -4.84 1.58 -5.39
C SER A 9 -5.36 0.64 -6.48
N VAL A 10 -6.13 -0.38 -6.10
CA VAL A 10 -6.73 -1.33 -7.04
C VAL A 10 -7.75 -0.62 -7.94
N SER A 11 -8.61 0.20 -7.37
CA SER A 11 -9.62 0.97 -8.10
C SER A 11 -8.97 1.94 -9.09
N TYR A 12 -7.89 2.62 -8.68
CA TYR A 12 -7.12 3.49 -9.55
C TYR A 12 -6.52 2.74 -10.75
N MET A 13 -5.92 1.57 -10.51
CA MET A 13 -5.35 0.76 -11.60
C MET A 13 -6.41 0.31 -12.59
N ILE A 14 -7.58 -0.11 -12.11
CA ILE A 14 -8.70 -0.52 -12.95
C ILE A 14 -9.22 0.68 -13.76
N ALA A 15 -9.48 1.81 -13.11
CA ALA A 15 -9.96 3.02 -13.77
C ALA A 15 -8.97 3.50 -14.84
N LYS A 16 -7.68 3.49 -14.55
CA LYS A 16 -6.62 3.85 -15.50
C LYS A 16 -6.57 2.92 -16.71
N SER A 17 -6.72 1.60 -16.49
CA SER A 17 -6.71 0.61 -17.57
C SER A 17 -7.94 0.70 -18.47
N LEU A 18 -9.08 1.15 -17.92
CA LEU A 18 -10.35 1.32 -18.64
C LEU A 18 -10.54 2.72 -19.22
N GLY A 19 -9.59 3.63 -19.04
CA GLY A 19 -9.69 5.03 -19.50
C GLY A 19 -10.75 5.85 -18.74
N LEU A 20 -11.11 5.43 -17.52
CA LEU A 20 -12.07 6.11 -16.66
C LEU A 20 -11.39 7.23 -15.87
N ASN A 21 -12.21 8.11 -15.26
CA ASN A 21 -11.69 9.18 -14.40
C ASN A 21 -11.06 8.61 -13.12
N THR A 22 -9.74 8.63 -13.07
CA THR A 22 -8.95 8.07 -11.96
C THR A 22 -9.12 8.84 -10.66
N GLU A 23 -9.29 10.15 -10.71
CA GLU A 23 -9.43 10.98 -9.51
C GLU A 23 -10.81 10.78 -8.86
N LEU A 24 -11.86 10.69 -9.68
CA LEU A 24 -13.18 10.34 -9.19
C LEU A 24 -13.19 8.94 -8.55
N THR A 25 -12.55 7.97 -9.19
CA THR A 25 -12.46 6.61 -8.68
C THR A 25 -11.72 6.55 -7.35
N LYS A 26 -10.63 7.30 -7.20
CA LYS A 26 -9.93 7.45 -5.91
C LYS A 26 -10.83 8.07 -4.84
N ALA A 27 -11.52 9.16 -5.18
CA ALA A 27 -12.42 9.83 -4.24
C ALA A 27 -13.53 8.90 -3.72
N ILE A 28 -14.11 8.09 -4.60
CA ILE A 28 -15.13 7.08 -4.27
C ILE A 28 -14.52 5.98 -3.37
N ALA A 29 -13.36 5.45 -3.75
CA ALA A 29 -12.68 4.41 -2.98
C ALA A 29 -12.29 4.88 -1.58
N MET A 30 -11.79 6.10 -1.45
CA MET A 30 -11.46 6.71 -0.15
C MET A 30 -12.71 7.05 0.66
N GLY A 31 -13.80 7.42 0.00
CA GLY A 31 -15.06 7.77 0.66
C GLY A 31 -15.79 6.57 1.27
N ARG A 32 -15.53 5.37 0.76
CA ARG A 32 -16.22 4.14 1.18
C ARG A 32 -16.07 3.83 2.67
N ASP A 33 -14.90 4.10 3.24
CA ASP A 33 -14.59 3.69 4.62
C ASP A 33 -14.38 4.91 5.55
N LEU A 34 -15.02 6.04 5.26
CA LEU A 34 -14.99 7.26 6.09
C LEU A 34 -15.74 7.09 7.42
N GLY A 35 -15.37 6.03 8.14
CA GLY A 35 -15.89 5.72 9.46
C GLY A 35 -17.11 4.82 9.42
N TYR A 36 -17.24 3.95 10.42
CA TYR A 36 -18.48 3.21 10.65
C TYR A 36 -19.56 4.20 11.07
N ALA A 37 -20.49 4.42 10.17
CA ALA A 37 -21.65 5.24 10.49
C ALA A 37 -22.47 4.61 11.64
N PRO A 38 -23.14 5.41 12.49
CA PRO A 38 -24.16 4.89 13.36
C PRO A 38 -25.13 4.00 12.57
N PHE A 39 -25.50 2.86 13.11
CA PHE A 39 -26.32 1.83 12.46
C PHE A 39 -25.61 0.99 11.37
N GLY A 40 -24.26 0.96 11.35
CA GLY A 40 -23.48 0.11 10.45
C GLY A 40 -23.75 0.39 8.98
N HIS A 41 -23.92 -0.65 8.18
CA HIS A 41 -24.10 -0.54 6.72
C HIS A 41 -25.33 0.29 6.30
N GLU A 42 -26.40 0.32 7.06
CA GLU A 42 -27.56 1.15 6.74
C GLU A 42 -27.24 2.64 6.87
N GLY A 43 -26.52 3.03 7.91
CA GLY A 43 -26.06 4.40 8.08
C GLY A 43 -25.02 4.83 7.04
N GLU A 44 -24.10 3.92 6.69
CA GLU A 44 -23.13 4.13 5.59
C GLU A 44 -23.86 4.37 4.27
N TYR A 45 -24.85 3.54 3.95
CA TYR A 45 -25.61 3.63 2.70
C TYR A 45 -26.30 4.99 2.55
N VAL A 46 -26.93 5.49 3.60
CA VAL A 46 -27.60 6.82 3.57
C VAL A 46 -26.57 7.93 3.35
N ILE A 47 -25.48 7.94 4.12
CA ILE A 47 -24.45 9.00 4.04
C ILE A 47 -23.76 8.99 2.69
N ILE A 48 -23.38 7.80 2.18
CA ILE A 48 -22.69 7.66 0.90
C ILE A 48 -23.60 8.13 -0.22
N ASN A 49 -24.88 7.74 -0.24
CA ASN A 49 -25.82 8.16 -1.27
C ASN A 49 -26.03 9.68 -1.27
N GLU A 50 -26.16 10.31 -0.11
CA GLU A 50 -26.25 11.76 -0.03
C GLU A 50 -25.00 12.46 -0.58
N LEU A 51 -23.82 11.98 -0.24
CA LEU A 51 -22.55 12.55 -0.74
C LEU A 51 -22.36 12.33 -2.24
N VAL A 52 -22.73 11.15 -2.75
CA VAL A 52 -22.65 10.87 -4.20
C VAL A 52 -23.63 11.73 -4.99
N ASN A 53 -24.86 11.88 -4.52
CA ASN A 53 -25.86 12.73 -5.18
C ASN A 53 -25.40 14.19 -5.18
N ASP A 54 -24.95 14.71 -4.04
CA ASP A 54 -24.41 16.07 -3.93
C ASP A 54 -23.23 16.29 -4.89
N LEU A 55 -22.32 15.31 -4.98
CA LEU A 55 -21.19 15.38 -5.89
C LEU A 55 -21.63 15.43 -7.35
N ILE A 56 -22.61 14.61 -7.74
CA ILE A 56 -23.16 14.59 -9.10
C ILE A 56 -23.83 15.93 -9.43
N GLU A 57 -24.64 16.45 -8.53
CA GLU A 57 -25.39 17.70 -8.74
C GLU A 57 -24.47 18.94 -8.84
N ASN A 58 -23.36 18.94 -8.09
CA ASN A 58 -22.44 20.09 -8.03
C ASN A 58 -21.22 19.95 -8.94
N SER A 59 -21.08 18.84 -9.66
CA SER A 59 -19.95 18.60 -10.58
C SER A 59 -20.34 18.85 -12.03
N SER A 60 -19.36 19.27 -12.83
CA SER A 60 -19.48 19.41 -14.27
C SER A 60 -18.25 18.84 -14.95
N LEU A 61 -18.48 18.07 -16.05
CA LEU A 61 -17.39 17.49 -16.85
C LEU A 61 -16.46 18.56 -17.46
N GLU A 62 -16.97 19.78 -17.59
CA GLU A 62 -16.23 20.90 -18.19
C GLU A 62 -15.50 21.79 -17.16
N LYS A 63 -15.83 21.68 -15.88
CA LYS A 63 -15.28 22.60 -14.88
C LYS A 63 -14.49 21.89 -13.78
N VAL A 64 -15.19 21.36 -12.79
CA VAL A 64 -14.56 20.75 -11.60
C VAL A 64 -15.49 19.71 -11.04
N ILE A 65 -14.93 18.63 -10.50
CA ILE A 65 -15.64 17.68 -9.66
C ILE A 65 -15.56 18.19 -8.22
N SER A 66 -16.69 18.61 -7.65
CA SER A 66 -16.73 19.21 -6.31
C SER A 66 -18.04 18.90 -5.58
N PHE A 67 -17.95 18.87 -4.27
CA PHE A 67 -19.13 18.89 -3.42
C PHE A 67 -19.72 20.30 -3.32
N SER A 68 -21.00 20.41 -2.91
CA SER A 68 -21.54 21.66 -2.45
C SER A 68 -20.71 22.20 -1.28
N TYR A 69 -20.77 23.52 -1.05
CA TYR A 69 -20.04 24.15 0.05
C TYR A 69 -20.41 23.53 1.41
N GLU A 70 -21.68 23.19 1.62
CA GLU A 70 -22.18 22.61 2.84
C GLU A 70 -21.57 21.20 3.09
N LYS A 71 -21.63 20.32 2.08
CA LYS A 71 -21.08 18.96 2.20
C LYS A 71 -19.56 18.97 2.28
N GLN A 72 -18.89 19.89 1.58
CA GLN A 72 -17.45 20.06 1.71
C GLN A 72 -17.05 20.47 3.13
N ASN A 73 -17.77 21.41 3.74
CA ASN A 73 -17.53 21.80 5.15
C ASN A 73 -17.80 20.65 6.12
N PHE A 74 -18.86 19.91 5.92
CA PHE A 74 -19.18 18.73 6.72
C PHE A 74 -18.02 17.69 6.65
N ILE A 75 -17.54 17.36 5.46
CA ILE A 75 -16.41 16.44 5.26
C ILE A 75 -15.15 16.98 5.95
N ASN A 76 -14.85 18.27 5.79
CA ASN A 76 -13.69 18.88 6.43
C ASN A 76 -13.79 18.85 7.96
N THR A 77 -14.98 19.08 8.52
CA THR A 77 -15.22 19.00 9.97
C THR A 77 -14.98 17.59 10.50
N ILE A 78 -15.48 16.55 9.79
CA ILE A 78 -15.23 15.15 10.16
C ILE A 78 -13.74 14.84 10.07
N LYS A 79 -13.07 15.24 9.00
CA LYS A 79 -11.62 15.04 8.85
C LYS A 79 -10.84 15.69 9.98
N GLN A 80 -11.17 16.93 10.33
CA GLN A 80 -10.53 17.64 11.43
C GLN A 80 -10.77 16.96 12.78
N PHE A 81 -12.00 16.57 13.06
CA PHE A 81 -12.34 15.82 14.28
C PHE A 81 -11.54 14.51 14.37
N ASN A 82 -11.50 13.72 13.29
CA ASN A 82 -10.74 12.48 13.26
C ASN A 82 -9.26 12.73 13.47
N TYR A 83 -8.71 13.76 12.83
CA TYR A 83 -7.31 14.13 12.98
C TYR A 83 -6.97 14.50 14.43
N GLU A 84 -7.78 15.38 15.05
CA GLU A 84 -7.52 15.88 16.40
C GLU A 84 -7.80 14.82 17.49
N LYS A 85 -8.90 14.09 17.37
CA LYS A 85 -9.39 13.21 18.45
C LYS A 85 -8.92 11.78 18.31
N ILE A 86 -8.72 11.31 17.07
CA ILE A 86 -8.32 9.93 16.81
C ILE A 86 -6.83 9.87 16.49
N TYR A 87 -6.40 10.44 15.35
CA TYR A 87 -5.05 10.24 14.85
C TYR A 87 -3.95 10.91 15.69
N ASN A 88 -4.24 12.03 16.34
CA ASN A 88 -3.32 12.71 17.25
C ASN A 88 -3.50 12.33 18.72
N ASN A 89 -4.32 11.32 19.01
CA ASN A 89 -4.45 10.86 20.39
C ASN A 89 -3.12 10.30 20.89
N LYS A 90 -2.73 10.71 22.10
CA LYS A 90 -1.46 10.29 22.73
C LYS A 90 -1.31 8.76 22.84
N GLN A 91 -2.43 8.04 22.96
CA GLN A 91 -2.42 6.57 23.01
C GLN A 91 -1.86 5.95 21.72
N PHE A 92 -2.06 6.60 20.56
CA PHE A 92 -1.51 6.12 19.29
C PHE A 92 -0.01 6.39 19.11
N ASN A 93 0.61 7.23 19.94
CA ASN A 93 2.03 7.53 19.80
C ASN A 93 2.90 6.30 20.04
N TYR A 94 2.51 5.41 20.95
CA TYR A 94 3.23 4.16 21.18
C TYR A 94 3.06 3.18 20.03
N TYR A 95 1.84 3.08 19.48
CA TYR A 95 1.59 2.27 18.29
C TYR A 95 2.38 2.76 17.08
N LYS A 96 2.40 4.08 16.84
CA LYS A 96 3.21 4.69 15.77
C LYS A 96 4.69 4.36 15.91
N LYS A 97 5.25 4.46 17.12
CA LYS A 97 6.64 4.09 17.40
C LYS A 97 6.90 2.61 17.16
N TYR A 98 5.97 1.75 17.58
CA TYR A 98 6.06 0.32 17.32
C TYR A 98 6.01 0.00 15.83
N ALA A 99 5.06 0.57 15.09
CA ALA A 99 4.97 0.41 13.66
C ALA A 99 6.25 0.88 12.93
N GLN A 100 6.81 2.04 13.34
CA GLN A 100 8.09 2.52 12.81
C GLN A 100 9.23 1.54 13.09
N LEU A 101 9.29 1.00 14.30
CA LEU A 101 10.31 -0.01 14.65
C LEU A 101 10.18 -1.24 13.75
N VAL A 102 8.99 -1.78 13.59
CA VAL A 102 8.72 -2.95 12.75
C VAL A 102 9.15 -2.69 11.30
N ILE A 103 8.68 -1.60 10.71
CA ILE A 103 8.96 -1.25 9.30
C ILE A 103 10.46 -1.02 9.09
N ASN A 104 11.10 -0.24 9.97
CA ASN A 104 12.53 0.05 9.84
C ASN A 104 13.38 -1.20 9.99
N SER A 105 13.05 -2.09 10.93
CA SER A 105 13.80 -3.33 11.12
C SER A 105 13.73 -4.25 9.89
N ILE A 106 12.55 -4.36 9.26
CA ILE A 106 12.41 -5.14 8.02
C ILE A 106 13.19 -4.48 6.88
N PHE A 107 13.10 -3.14 6.76
CA PHE A 107 13.81 -2.39 5.73
C PHE A 107 15.33 -2.51 5.87
N GLU A 108 15.85 -2.35 7.08
CA GLU A 108 17.28 -2.47 7.39
C GLU A 108 17.79 -3.88 7.10
N GLU A 109 17.06 -4.92 7.53
CA GLU A 109 17.44 -6.31 7.28
C GLU A 109 17.50 -6.60 5.78
N LEU A 110 16.48 -6.24 5.01
CA LEU A 110 16.46 -6.46 3.58
C LEU A 110 17.53 -5.64 2.84
N SER A 111 17.85 -4.45 3.34
CA SER A 111 18.91 -3.59 2.76
C SER A 111 20.30 -4.20 2.90
N ASN A 112 20.56 -5.02 3.93
CA ASN A 112 21.84 -5.69 4.14
C ASN A 112 22.18 -6.72 3.07
N TYR A 113 21.21 -7.15 2.27
CA TYR A 113 21.44 -8.13 1.18
C TYR A 113 21.79 -7.48 -0.16
N TYR A 114 21.82 -6.15 -0.22
CA TYR A 114 22.25 -5.47 -1.45
C TYR A 114 23.73 -5.74 -1.74
N ASP A 115 24.02 -6.18 -2.97
CA ASP A 115 25.37 -6.48 -3.45
C ASP A 115 25.50 -6.18 -4.96
N GLY A 116 24.96 -5.04 -5.39
CA GLY A 116 25.00 -4.64 -6.80
C GLY A 116 24.41 -5.71 -7.72
N GLU A 117 25.19 -6.12 -8.72
CA GLU A 117 24.79 -7.16 -9.70
C GLU A 117 24.55 -8.54 -9.05
N ASN A 118 25.17 -8.81 -7.89
CA ASN A 118 25.08 -10.09 -7.20
C ASN A 118 23.93 -10.15 -6.19
N THR A 119 23.07 -9.14 -6.11
CA THR A 119 22.02 -9.01 -5.08
C THR A 119 21.09 -10.23 -5.05
N ILE A 120 20.65 -10.74 -6.20
CA ILE A 120 19.78 -11.93 -6.27
C ILE A 120 20.49 -13.17 -5.74
N GLU A 121 21.75 -13.37 -6.12
CA GLU A 121 22.57 -14.49 -5.65
C GLU A 121 22.82 -14.41 -4.13
N ASN A 122 23.06 -13.19 -3.63
CA ASN A 122 23.22 -12.95 -2.21
C ASN A 122 21.95 -13.27 -1.41
N LEU A 123 20.77 -12.88 -1.89
CA LEU A 123 19.49 -13.28 -1.31
C LEU A 123 19.35 -14.82 -1.31
N GLU A 124 19.68 -15.51 -2.41
CA GLU A 124 19.61 -16.98 -2.49
C GLU A 124 20.49 -17.68 -1.47
N LYS A 125 21.74 -17.25 -1.34
CA LYS A 125 22.70 -17.80 -0.38
C LYS A 125 22.23 -17.64 1.09
N ASN A 126 21.36 -16.68 1.34
CA ASN A 126 20.87 -16.36 2.69
C ASN A 126 19.48 -16.92 3.01
N ILE A 127 18.71 -17.44 2.05
CA ILE A 127 17.36 -18.01 2.27
C ILE A 127 17.36 -19.11 3.35
N ASN A 128 18.39 -19.93 3.44
CA ASN A 128 18.47 -21.05 4.38
C ASN A 128 18.99 -20.64 5.77
N LYS A 129 19.29 -19.36 5.98
CA LYS A 129 19.72 -18.82 7.26
C LYS A 129 18.52 -18.43 8.13
N ARG A 130 18.73 -17.54 9.07
CA ARG A 130 17.84 -17.26 10.18
C ARG A 130 16.44 -16.73 9.81
N TYR A 131 16.30 -16.00 8.70
CA TYR A 131 15.05 -15.30 8.32
C TYR A 131 14.48 -15.83 7.00
N LYS A 132 14.34 -17.12 6.92
CA LYS A 132 13.97 -17.86 5.70
C LYS A 132 12.72 -17.32 5.00
N PHE A 133 11.67 -17.03 5.77
CA PHE A 133 10.40 -16.60 5.18
C PHE A 133 10.48 -15.20 4.59
N LEU A 134 11.03 -14.23 5.33
CA LEU A 134 11.18 -12.85 4.86
C LEU A 134 12.01 -12.78 3.57
N ILE A 135 13.19 -13.43 3.55
CA ILE A 135 14.10 -13.39 2.41
C ILE A 135 13.50 -14.11 1.20
N SER A 136 12.85 -15.27 1.41
CA SER A 136 12.21 -16.03 0.34
C SER A 136 11.05 -15.26 -0.30
N ASP A 137 10.20 -14.66 0.53
CA ASP A 137 9.02 -13.92 0.05
C ASP A 137 9.45 -12.62 -0.67
N PHE A 138 10.45 -11.92 -0.15
CA PHE A 138 11.01 -10.75 -0.80
C PHE A 138 11.69 -11.10 -2.13
N LYS A 139 12.48 -12.18 -2.17
CA LYS A 139 13.06 -12.67 -3.43
C LYS A 139 11.96 -13.01 -4.45
N GLY A 140 10.92 -13.72 -4.03
CA GLY A 140 9.77 -14.02 -4.88
C GLY A 140 9.07 -12.76 -5.40
N TRP A 141 8.97 -11.72 -4.58
CA TRP A 141 8.47 -10.42 -4.98
C TRP A 141 9.34 -9.77 -6.07
N ILE A 142 10.65 -9.69 -5.87
CA ILE A 142 11.58 -9.11 -6.84
C ILE A 142 11.48 -9.86 -8.18
N ILE A 143 11.58 -11.19 -8.15
CA ILE A 143 11.54 -12.04 -9.34
C ILE A 143 10.26 -11.81 -10.16
N LYS A 144 9.14 -11.60 -9.49
CA LYS A 144 7.86 -11.34 -10.14
C LYS A 144 7.83 -10.05 -10.96
N TYR A 145 8.65 -9.06 -10.60
CA TYR A 145 8.65 -7.72 -11.19
C TYR A 145 9.96 -7.32 -11.86
N CYS A 146 10.92 -8.24 -11.96
CA CYS A 146 12.16 -8.05 -12.70
C CYS A 146 12.11 -8.62 -14.12
N ASP A 147 13.08 -8.25 -14.95
CA ASP A 147 13.26 -8.86 -16.27
C ASP A 147 13.76 -10.31 -16.13
N GLU A 148 13.27 -11.22 -16.99
CA GLU A 148 13.71 -12.61 -17.04
C GLU A 148 15.22 -12.75 -17.34
N SER A 149 15.82 -11.76 -18.00
CA SER A 149 17.26 -11.73 -18.27
C SER A 149 18.14 -11.56 -17.03
N ILE A 150 17.59 -10.99 -15.95
CA ILE A 150 18.27 -10.78 -14.67
C ILE A 150 18.17 -12.03 -13.79
N ILE A 151 17.22 -12.92 -14.12
CA ILE A 151 16.88 -14.07 -13.30
C ILE A 151 17.30 -15.33 -14.04
N ASN A 152 18.45 -15.89 -13.68
CA ASN A 152 18.98 -17.15 -14.23
C ASN A 152 18.17 -18.40 -13.82
N THR A 153 16.89 -18.26 -13.45
CA THR A 153 16.07 -19.37 -12.98
C THR A 153 15.13 -19.88 -14.09
N LYS A 154 15.42 -21.08 -14.57
CA LYS A 154 14.62 -21.81 -15.58
C LYS A 154 13.21 -22.23 -15.13
N ASP A 155 12.80 -21.95 -13.90
CA ASP A 155 11.66 -22.61 -13.26
C ASP A 155 10.42 -21.76 -13.03
N LEU A 156 10.39 -20.47 -13.42
CA LEU A 156 9.21 -19.65 -13.23
C LEU A 156 8.54 -19.28 -14.56
N LYS A 157 7.69 -20.18 -15.06
CA LYS A 157 6.60 -19.82 -15.99
C LYS A 157 5.54 -19.01 -15.25
N THR A 158 5.79 -17.76 -14.93
CA THR A 158 4.76 -16.85 -14.47
C THR A 158 4.11 -16.21 -15.68
N SER A 159 2.92 -16.68 -16.01
CA SER A 159 2.07 -16.21 -17.12
C SER A 159 1.41 -14.84 -16.88
N LEU A 160 1.80 -14.10 -15.88
CA LEU A 160 1.34 -12.75 -15.62
C LEU A 160 2.34 -11.79 -16.26
N SER A 161 1.86 -11.02 -17.22
CA SER A 161 2.58 -9.95 -17.90
C SER A 161 3.43 -9.16 -16.92
N ASN A 162 4.68 -9.50 -16.89
CA ASN A 162 5.65 -8.97 -16.00
C ASN A 162 5.82 -7.49 -16.33
N LYS A 163 5.31 -6.64 -15.47
CA LYS A 163 5.66 -5.23 -15.55
C LYS A 163 7.06 -5.13 -14.99
N LYS A 164 8.05 -5.12 -15.87
CA LYS A 164 9.48 -4.94 -15.59
C LYS A 164 9.70 -3.64 -14.81
N ILE A 165 9.41 -3.66 -13.52
CA ILE A 165 9.43 -2.47 -12.65
C ILE A 165 10.84 -2.26 -12.11
N TYR A 166 11.57 -3.36 -11.83
CA TYR A 166 12.90 -3.33 -11.22
C TYR A 166 13.97 -3.80 -12.18
N ASN A 167 14.09 -3.13 -13.34
CA ASN A 167 14.99 -3.54 -14.43
C ASN A 167 16.49 -3.35 -14.17
N LYS A 168 16.85 -2.66 -13.08
CA LYS A 168 18.23 -2.32 -12.72
C LYS A 168 18.43 -2.52 -11.23
N LEU A 169 18.33 -3.78 -10.78
CA LEU A 169 18.54 -4.10 -9.36
C LEU A 169 19.96 -3.83 -8.86
N GLU A 170 20.93 -3.70 -9.77
CA GLU A 170 22.27 -3.23 -9.50
C GLU A 170 22.31 -1.76 -9.04
N ASP A 171 21.24 -0.98 -9.27
CA ASP A 171 21.06 0.35 -8.72
C ASP A 171 20.43 0.25 -7.32
N GLU A 172 21.17 0.70 -6.31
CA GLU A 172 20.74 0.69 -4.92
C GLU A 172 19.40 1.39 -4.69
N GLN A 173 19.13 2.46 -5.44
CA GLN A 173 17.86 3.19 -5.30
C GLN A 173 16.67 2.36 -5.80
N ILE A 174 16.87 1.58 -6.87
CA ILE A 174 15.84 0.67 -7.38
C ILE A 174 15.64 -0.50 -6.42
N TYR A 175 16.71 -1.03 -5.85
CA TYR A 175 16.62 -2.06 -4.83
C TYR A 175 15.87 -1.57 -3.58
N LYS A 176 16.21 -0.39 -3.06
CA LYS A 176 15.50 0.23 -1.95
C LYS A 176 14.03 0.49 -2.26
N LYS A 177 13.74 0.91 -3.50
CA LYS A 177 12.35 1.04 -3.95
C LYS A 177 11.62 -0.29 -3.92
N ALA A 178 12.24 -1.38 -4.37
CA ALA A 178 11.64 -2.71 -4.30
C ALA A 178 11.32 -3.12 -2.85
N ILE A 179 12.19 -2.82 -1.88
CA ILE A 179 11.91 -3.05 -0.45
C ILE A 179 10.71 -2.23 0.02
N ILE A 180 10.66 -0.94 -0.32
CA ILE A 180 9.55 -0.07 0.07
C ILE A 180 8.24 -0.57 -0.51
N ASP A 181 8.21 -0.93 -1.79
CA ASP A 181 7.02 -1.44 -2.47
C ASP A 181 6.57 -2.78 -1.86
N PHE A 182 7.51 -3.65 -1.50
CA PHE A 182 7.23 -4.92 -0.82
C PHE A 182 6.62 -4.71 0.56
N ILE A 183 7.22 -3.84 1.39
CA ILE A 183 6.69 -3.51 2.73
C ILE A 183 5.32 -2.85 2.62
N SER A 184 5.13 -1.95 1.66
CA SER A 184 3.86 -1.25 1.45
C SER A 184 2.72 -2.18 1.03
N GLY A 185 3.03 -3.34 0.47
CA GLY A 185 2.06 -4.38 0.13
C GLY A 185 1.70 -5.33 1.28
N MET A 186 2.33 -5.18 2.45
CA MET A 186 2.06 -6.04 3.60
C MET A 186 0.83 -5.58 4.38
N THR A 187 0.14 -6.53 4.99
CA THR A 187 -0.78 -6.25 6.11
C THR A 187 0.01 -6.08 7.40
N ASP A 188 -0.57 -5.40 8.40
CA ASP A 188 0.03 -5.27 9.74
C ASP A 188 0.46 -6.62 10.31
N SER A 189 -0.40 -7.64 10.17
CA SER A 189 -0.12 -8.99 10.65
C SER A 189 1.10 -9.63 10.00
N TYR A 190 1.30 -9.38 8.69
CA TYR A 190 2.49 -9.87 7.99
C TYR A 190 3.76 -9.16 8.43
N ALA A 191 3.74 -7.84 8.53
CA ALA A 191 4.88 -7.07 9.00
C ALA A 191 5.28 -7.47 10.43
N ILE A 192 4.30 -7.62 11.33
CA ILE A 192 4.54 -8.07 12.71
C ILE A 192 5.12 -9.49 12.75
N LYS A 193 4.61 -10.39 11.88
CA LYS A 193 5.15 -11.76 11.78
C LYS A 193 6.63 -11.76 11.40
N TYR A 194 7.01 -11.02 10.36
CA TYR A 194 8.42 -10.93 9.96
C TYR A 194 9.28 -10.26 11.04
N PHE A 195 8.79 -9.21 11.67
CA PHE A 195 9.49 -8.58 12.78
C PHE A 195 9.72 -9.55 13.95
N ASN A 196 8.71 -10.35 14.30
CA ASN A 196 8.86 -11.38 15.34
C ASN A 196 9.90 -12.44 14.95
N ASP A 197 9.96 -12.83 13.68
CA ASP A 197 11.01 -13.74 13.18
C ASP A 197 12.41 -13.10 13.31
N LEU A 198 12.53 -11.78 13.10
CA LEU A 198 13.81 -11.07 13.25
C LEU A 198 14.32 -11.03 14.69
N ILE A 199 13.42 -10.91 15.66
CA ILE A 199 13.79 -10.80 17.08
C ILE A 199 13.73 -12.11 17.86
N SER A 200 13.26 -13.21 17.24
CA SER A 200 13.22 -14.53 17.87
C SER A 200 14.62 -15.17 17.89
N PHE A 201 15.00 -15.70 19.04
CA PHE A 201 16.28 -16.37 19.27
C PHE A 201 16.13 -17.90 19.14
#